data_c6121a862b88bcbe7857c04acdec627e
#
_entry.id   c6121a862b88bcbe7857c04acdec627e
#
_cell.length_a   1.000
_cell.length_b   1.000
_cell.length_c   1.000
_cell.angle_alpha   90.00
_cell.angle_beta   90.00
_cell.angle_gamma   90.00
#
_symmetry.space_group_name_H-M   'P 1'
#
loop_
_entity.id
_entity.type
_entity.pdbx_description
1 polymer ?
#
loop_
_entity_poly.entity_id
_entity_poly.type
_entity_poly.pdbx_seq_one_letter_code
_entity_poly.pdbx_strand_id
1 'polypeptide(L)'
;SLSASRAPYDRVTFMVQFDTNPEQAPKLSGLTVQYLKELAQNGPTAEEFAMAMENIQKNLPESRITNSYWQSALSLNQEYGIDYDAEYEAALKSVTPEDVKTLMQAVLAQGNFIQIMLAPAE
;
A
#
# COMPACT_ATOMS: atom_id res chain seq x y z
N SER A 1 -3.21 -1.55 -4.20
CA SER A 1 -3.65 -1.59 -2.79
C SER A 1 -2.59 -2.22 -1.91
N LEU A 2 -2.58 -1.85 -0.64
CA LEU A 2 -1.74 -2.44 0.40
C LEU A 2 -2.66 -2.86 1.54
N SER A 3 -2.48 -4.07 2.05
CA SER A 3 -3.18 -4.54 3.24
C SER A 3 -2.18 -5.11 4.24
N ALA A 4 -2.42 -4.86 5.51
CA ALA A 4 -1.65 -5.42 6.61
C ALA A 4 -2.57 -6.21 7.53
N SER A 5 -2.10 -7.34 8.03
CA SER A 5 -2.78 -8.19 9.00
C SER A 5 -1.78 -8.61 10.07
N ARG A 6 -2.23 -8.63 11.33
CA ARG A 6 -1.42 -9.06 12.48
C ARG A 6 -1.77 -10.48 12.97
N ALA A 7 -2.96 -10.95 12.66
CA ALA A 7 -3.40 -12.29 13.08
C ALA A 7 -3.72 -13.15 11.86
N PRO A 8 -3.41 -14.47 11.88
CA PRO A 8 -2.60 -15.18 12.89
C PRO A 8 -1.09 -14.90 12.80
N TYR A 9 -0.65 -14.22 11.75
CA TYR A 9 0.75 -13.83 11.49
C TYR A 9 0.81 -12.40 10.97
N ASP A 10 1.87 -11.69 11.29
CA ASP A 10 2.16 -10.40 10.68
C ASP A 10 2.38 -10.60 9.18
N ARG A 11 1.49 -10.00 8.39
CA ARG A 11 1.52 -10.08 6.93
C ARG A 11 1.27 -8.71 6.33
N VAL A 12 2.09 -8.34 5.37
CA VAL A 12 1.84 -7.22 4.47
C VAL A 12 1.64 -7.76 3.07
N THR A 13 0.53 -7.43 2.45
CA THR A 13 0.23 -7.79 1.06
C THR A 13 0.16 -6.51 0.23
N PHE A 14 1.01 -6.44 -0.78
CA PHE A 14 0.98 -5.38 -1.77
C PHE A 14 0.44 -5.93 -3.09
N MET A 15 -0.63 -5.33 -3.61
CA MET A 15 -1.28 -5.79 -4.83
C MET A 15 -1.42 -4.65 -5.83
N VAL A 16 -0.96 -4.89 -7.06
CA VAL A 16 -1.24 -4.05 -8.23
C VAL A 16 -2.18 -4.81 -9.15
N GLN A 17 -3.28 -4.19 -9.51
CA GLN A 17 -4.27 -4.75 -10.42
C GLN A 17 -4.66 -3.69 -11.44
N PHE A 18 -4.76 -4.09 -12.70
CA PHE A 18 -5.22 -3.23 -13.79
C PHE A 18 -5.82 -4.08 -14.91
N ASP A 19 -6.73 -3.47 -15.65
CA ASP A 19 -7.31 -4.05 -16.85
C ASP A 19 -6.64 -3.45 -18.08
N THR A 20 -6.36 -4.28 -19.09
CA THR A 20 -5.69 -3.85 -20.32
C THR A 20 -6.01 -4.81 -21.48
N ASN A 21 -5.59 -4.42 -22.69
CA ASN A 21 -5.68 -5.29 -23.84
C ASN A 21 -4.75 -6.51 -23.68
N PRO A 22 -5.13 -7.71 -24.15
CA PRO A 22 -4.29 -8.90 -24.06
C PRO A 22 -2.87 -8.71 -24.62
N GLU A 23 -2.74 -7.95 -25.73
CA GLU A 23 -1.46 -7.65 -26.35
C GLU A 23 -0.54 -6.78 -25.49
N GLN A 24 -1.10 -5.90 -24.66
CA GLN A 24 -0.36 -4.99 -23.79
C GLN A 24 -0.05 -5.59 -22.42
N ALA A 25 -0.77 -6.62 -22.00
CA ALA A 25 -0.68 -7.19 -20.68
C ALA A 25 0.75 -7.61 -20.27
N PRO A 26 1.53 -8.33 -21.09
CA PRO A 26 2.89 -8.72 -20.74
C PRO A 26 3.81 -7.51 -20.54
N LYS A 27 3.68 -6.50 -21.42
CA LYS A 27 4.49 -5.27 -21.35
C LYS A 27 4.19 -4.47 -20.09
N LEU A 28 2.92 -4.24 -19.80
CA LEU A 28 2.51 -3.47 -18.61
C LEU A 28 2.87 -4.20 -17.31
N SER A 29 2.73 -5.52 -17.30
CA SER A 29 3.17 -6.32 -16.15
C SER A 29 4.69 -6.21 -15.92
N GLY A 30 5.49 -6.28 -16.99
CA GLY A 30 6.93 -6.07 -16.90
C GLY A 30 7.32 -4.69 -16.40
N LEU A 31 6.65 -3.63 -16.88
CA LEU A 31 6.84 -2.26 -16.41
C LEU A 31 6.47 -2.12 -14.92
N THR A 32 5.38 -2.75 -14.49
CA THR A 32 4.99 -2.72 -13.07
C THR A 32 6.07 -3.30 -12.17
N VAL A 33 6.62 -4.45 -12.53
CA VAL A 33 7.73 -5.06 -11.78
C VAL A 33 8.97 -4.17 -11.78
N GLN A 34 9.27 -3.53 -12.91
CA GLN A 34 10.38 -2.60 -13.01
C GLN A 34 10.20 -1.40 -12.08
N TYR A 35 9.04 -0.75 -12.07
CA TYR A 35 8.74 0.38 -11.19
C TYR A 35 8.81 0.00 -9.70
N LEU A 36 8.35 -1.19 -9.33
CA LEU A 36 8.48 -1.66 -7.95
C LEU A 36 9.94 -1.83 -7.52
N LYS A 37 10.79 -2.33 -8.43
CA LYS A 37 12.24 -2.43 -8.18
C LYS A 37 12.91 -1.06 -8.10
N GLU A 38 12.52 -0.14 -8.97
CA GLU A 38 13.02 1.25 -8.94
C GLU A 38 12.62 1.95 -7.64
N LEU A 39 11.37 1.78 -7.19
CA LEU A 39 10.91 2.31 -5.91
C LEU A 39 11.68 1.73 -4.72
N ALA A 40 11.97 0.43 -4.73
CA ALA A 40 12.80 -0.20 -3.70
C ALA A 40 14.27 0.27 -3.74
N GLN A 41 14.77 0.63 -4.90
CA GLN A 41 16.16 1.05 -5.11
C GLN A 41 16.38 2.53 -4.74
N ASN A 42 15.46 3.38 -5.20
CA ASN A 42 15.63 4.83 -5.16
C ASN A 42 14.71 5.52 -4.15
N GLY A 43 13.64 4.85 -3.71
CA GLY A 43 12.54 5.48 -2.98
C GLY A 43 11.62 6.28 -3.92
N PRO A 44 10.53 6.86 -3.38
CA PRO A 44 9.70 7.79 -4.13
C PRO A 44 10.44 9.12 -4.34
N THR A 45 10.15 9.79 -5.42
CA THR A 45 10.60 11.19 -5.60
C THR A 45 9.95 12.09 -4.56
N ALA A 46 10.55 13.26 -4.30
CA ALA A 46 9.99 14.23 -3.36
C ALA A 46 8.59 14.69 -3.78
N GLU A 47 8.33 14.81 -5.08
CA GLU A 47 7.04 15.19 -5.64
C GLU A 47 5.99 14.10 -5.44
N GLU A 48 6.30 12.84 -5.77
CA GLU A 48 5.41 11.70 -5.58
C GLU A 48 5.05 11.50 -4.11
N PHE A 49 6.03 11.63 -3.23
CA PHE A 49 5.82 11.53 -1.79
C PHE A 49 4.92 12.65 -1.28
N ALA A 50 5.19 13.91 -1.67
CA ALA A 50 4.37 15.06 -1.28
C ALA A 50 2.93 14.92 -1.76
N MET A 51 2.70 14.52 -3.01
CA MET A 51 1.36 14.29 -3.56
C MET A 51 0.61 13.17 -2.82
N ALA A 52 1.29 12.08 -2.49
CA ALA A 52 0.69 10.99 -1.73
C ALA A 52 0.29 11.44 -0.32
N MET A 53 1.14 12.17 0.36
CA MET A 53 0.88 12.71 1.71
C MET A 53 -0.28 13.71 1.71
N GLU A 54 -0.31 14.62 0.74
CA GLU A 54 -1.42 15.57 0.58
C GLU A 54 -2.76 14.85 0.35
N ASN A 55 -2.77 13.84 -0.52
CA ASN A 55 -3.96 13.04 -0.79
C ASN A 55 -4.49 12.34 0.47
N ILE A 56 -3.60 11.69 1.23
CA ILE A 56 -3.98 11.02 2.48
C ILE A 56 -4.54 12.03 3.49
N GLN A 57 -3.87 13.17 3.68
CA GLN A 57 -4.31 14.21 4.60
C GLN A 57 -5.67 14.82 4.21
N LYS A 58 -5.89 15.03 2.92
CA LYS A 58 -7.15 15.56 2.39
C LYS A 58 -8.32 14.58 2.58
N ASN A 59 -8.07 13.28 2.41
CA ASN A 59 -9.11 12.26 2.50
C ASN A 59 -9.42 11.84 3.96
N LEU A 60 -8.56 12.13 4.91
CA LEU A 60 -8.74 11.72 6.31
C LEU A 60 -10.03 12.27 6.94
N PRO A 61 -10.38 13.56 6.80
CA PRO A 61 -11.64 14.08 7.35
C PRO A 61 -12.88 13.39 6.74
N GLU A 62 -12.85 13.10 5.44
CA GLU A 62 -13.94 12.39 4.74
C GLU A 62 -14.06 10.94 5.22
N SER A 63 -12.93 10.28 5.50
CA SER A 63 -12.92 8.93 6.05
C SER A 63 -13.55 8.90 7.45
N ARG A 64 -13.23 9.87 8.31
CA ARG A 64 -13.70 9.95 9.70
C ARG A 64 -15.21 10.11 9.87
N ILE A 65 -15.94 10.53 8.84
CA ILE A 65 -17.40 10.59 8.88
C ILE A 65 -18.08 9.26 8.49
N THR A 66 -17.30 8.25 8.11
CA THR A 66 -17.84 6.96 7.69
C THR A 66 -17.89 5.94 8.83
N ASN A 67 -18.92 5.08 8.84
CA ASN A 67 -19.04 4.01 9.81
C ASN A 67 -17.90 2.98 9.69
N SER A 68 -17.41 2.72 8.47
CA SER A 68 -16.34 1.77 8.22
C SER A 68 -15.02 2.20 8.86
N TYR A 69 -14.73 3.49 8.89
CA TYR A 69 -13.55 4.02 9.58
C TYR A 69 -13.60 3.68 11.07
N TRP A 70 -14.71 4.01 11.74
CA TRP A 70 -14.86 3.77 13.18
C TRP A 70 -14.94 2.28 13.53
N GLN A 71 -15.56 1.47 12.67
CA GLN A 71 -15.55 0.03 12.85
C GLN A 71 -14.12 -0.52 12.85
N SER A 72 -13.29 -0.09 11.91
CA SER A 72 -11.88 -0.50 11.85
C SER A 72 -11.08 0.02 13.05
N ALA A 73 -11.25 1.28 13.42
CA ALA A 73 -10.55 1.88 14.56
C ALA A 73 -10.91 1.19 15.88
N LEU A 74 -12.19 0.92 16.10
CA LEU A 74 -12.65 0.23 17.32
C LEU A 74 -12.19 -1.24 17.35
N SER A 75 -12.19 -1.93 16.21
CA SER A 75 -11.66 -3.31 16.14
C SER A 75 -10.18 -3.36 16.47
N LEU A 76 -9.38 -2.45 15.93
CA LEU A 76 -7.95 -2.37 16.24
C LEU A 76 -7.69 -2.06 17.73
N ASN A 77 -8.49 -1.18 18.30
CA ASN A 77 -8.39 -0.91 19.74
C ASN A 77 -8.76 -2.13 20.59
N GLN A 78 -9.87 -2.82 20.25
CA GLN A 78 -10.33 -3.98 20.98
C GLN A 78 -9.37 -5.17 20.86
N GLU A 79 -8.79 -5.40 19.70
CA GLU A 79 -7.93 -6.55 19.46
C GLU A 79 -6.48 -6.33 19.89
N TYR A 80 -5.96 -5.11 19.71
CA TYR A 80 -4.53 -4.83 19.85
C TYR A 80 -4.22 -3.68 20.82
N GLY A 81 -5.22 -3.00 21.37
CA GLY A 81 -5.03 -1.84 22.24
C GLY A 81 -4.49 -0.60 21.52
N ILE A 82 -4.62 -0.54 20.18
CA ILE A 82 -4.13 0.57 19.35
C ILE A 82 -5.23 1.62 19.23
N ASP A 83 -4.96 2.84 19.66
CA ASP A 83 -5.82 3.99 19.39
C ASP A 83 -5.50 4.53 17.98
N TYR A 84 -6.11 3.87 16.99
CA TYR A 84 -5.85 4.18 15.58
C TYR A 84 -6.14 5.65 15.23
N ASP A 85 -7.21 6.24 15.75
CA ASP A 85 -7.58 7.62 15.40
C ASP A 85 -6.64 8.64 16.05
N ALA A 86 -6.26 8.45 17.31
CA ALA A 86 -5.35 9.35 17.98
C ALA A 86 -3.91 9.26 17.48
N GLU A 87 -3.45 8.05 17.12
CA GLU A 87 -2.06 7.81 16.72
C GLU A 87 -1.83 8.08 15.22
N TYR A 88 -2.87 8.01 14.38
CA TYR A 88 -2.74 8.04 12.92
C TYR A 88 -2.06 9.30 12.40
N GLU A 89 -2.48 10.48 12.85
CA GLU A 89 -1.90 11.74 12.36
C GLU A 89 -0.43 11.91 12.77
N ALA A 90 -0.08 11.48 13.98
CA ALA A 90 1.30 11.52 14.45
C ALA A 90 2.18 10.55 13.65
N ALA A 91 1.70 9.33 13.43
CA ALA A 91 2.36 8.34 12.60
C ALA A 91 2.53 8.84 11.17
N LEU A 92 1.48 9.39 10.56
CA LEU A 92 1.53 9.93 9.20
C LEU A 92 2.60 11.02 9.04
N LYS A 93 2.70 11.93 10.02
CA LYS A 93 3.71 13.01 10.01
C LYS A 93 5.14 12.51 10.19
N SER A 94 5.32 11.32 10.76
CA SER A 94 6.65 10.72 10.98
C SER A 94 7.17 9.92 9.78
N VAL A 95 6.29 9.54 8.85
CA VAL A 95 6.68 8.75 7.67
C VAL A 95 7.58 9.58 6.74
N THR A 96 8.64 8.95 6.28
CA THR A 96 9.63 9.54 5.37
C THR A 96 9.72 8.77 4.04
N PRO A 97 10.26 9.36 2.97
CA PRO A 97 10.55 8.64 1.73
C PRO A 97 11.45 7.41 1.93
N GLU A 98 12.36 7.46 2.89
CA GLU A 98 13.26 6.34 3.21
C GLU A 98 12.51 5.17 3.87
N ASP A 99 11.46 5.45 4.65
CA ASP A 99 10.61 4.40 5.22
C ASP A 99 9.86 3.64 4.12
N VAL A 100 9.36 4.36 3.11
CA VAL A 100 8.72 3.74 1.94
C VAL A 100 9.69 2.85 1.18
N LYS A 101 10.90 3.33 0.94
CA LYS A 101 11.97 2.58 0.27
C LYS A 101 12.34 1.33 1.06
N THR A 102 12.55 1.46 2.37
CA THR A 102 12.91 0.36 3.26
C THR A 102 11.82 -0.72 3.29
N LEU A 103 10.56 -0.32 3.36
CA LEU A 103 9.42 -1.24 3.29
C LEU A 103 9.42 -2.00 1.96
N MET A 104 9.59 -1.31 0.83
CA MET A 104 9.59 -1.94 -0.49
C MET A 104 10.78 -2.90 -0.66
N GLN A 105 11.95 -2.57 -0.14
CA GLN A 105 13.09 -3.47 -0.10
C GLN A 105 12.77 -4.75 0.69
N ALA A 106 12.19 -4.61 1.87
CA ALA A 106 11.81 -5.74 2.71
C ALA A 106 10.76 -6.65 2.03
N VAL A 107 9.77 -6.05 1.35
CA VAL A 107 8.74 -6.79 0.60
C VAL A 107 9.37 -7.58 -0.55
N LEU A 108 10.21 -6.95 -1.37
CA LEU A 108 10.83 -7.60 -2.53
C LEU A 108 11.88 -8.64 -2.13
N ALA A 109 12.60 -8.43 -1.04
CA ALA A 109 13.63 -9.38 -0.55
C ALA A 109 13.05 -10.73 -0.12
N GLN A 110 11.76 -10.80 0.22
CA GLN A 110 11.11 -12.05 0.60
C GLN A 110 10.90 -13.02 -0.58
N GLY A 111 10.92 -12.52 -1.81
CA GLY A 111 10.70 -13.32 -3.02
C GLY A 111 9.29 -13.88 -3.18
N ASN A 112 8.35 -13.46 -2.35
CA ASN A 112 6.94 -13.87 -2.38
C ASN A 112 6.17 -13.09 -3.46
N PHE A 113 6.51 -13.33 -4.72
CA PHE A 113 5.91 -12.65 -5.86
C PHE A 113 5.00 -13.59 -6.64
N ILE A 114 3.74 -13.18 -6.85
CA ILE A 114 2.77 -13.91 -7.67
C ILE A 114 2.27 -12.96 -8.77
N GLN A 115 2.33 -13.43 -10.01
CA GLN A 115 1.81 -12.72 -11.18
C GLN A 115 0.71 -13.57 -11.81
N ILE A 116 -0.46 -12.97 -12.00
CA ILE A 116 -1.62 -13.63 -12.62
C ILE A 116 -2.08 -12.76 -13.79
N MET A 117 -2.23 -13.37 -14.96
CA MET A 117 -2.86 -12.75 -16.13
C MET A 117 -4.08 -13.57 -16.52
N LEU A 118 -5.23 -12.91 -16.59
CA LEU A 118 -6.46 -13.50 -17.10
C LEU A 118 -6.62 -13.05 -18.56
N ALA A 119 -6.70 -14.02 -19.47
CA ALA A 119 -7.02 -13.79 -20.87
C ALA A 119 -8.45 -14.26 -21.17
N PRO A 120 -9.14 -13.65 -22.17
CA PRO A 120 -10.40 -14.19 -22.66
C PRO A 120 -10.21 -15.65 -23.12
N ALA A 121 -11.20 -16.49 -22.87
CA ALA A 121 -11.23 -17.83 -23.47
C ALA A 121 -11.39 -17.69 -25.00
N GLU A 122 -10.62 -18.46 -25.75
CA GLU A 122 -10.78 -18.57 -27.21
C GLU A 122 -12.09 -19.27 -27.57
#